data_25089d82900e3f7923cc0797a35cdccc
#
_entry.id   25089d82900e3f7923cc0797a35cdccc
#
_cell.length_a   1.000
_cell.length_b   1.000
_cell.length_c   1.000
_cell.angle_alpha   90.00
_cell.angle_beta   90.00
_cell.angle_gamma   90.00
#
_symmetry.space_group_name_H-M   'P 1'
#
loop_
_entity.id
_entity.type
_entity.pdbx_description
1 polymer ?
#
loop_
_entity_poly.entity_id
_entity_poly.type
_entity_poly.pdbx_seq_one_letter_code
_entity_poly.pdbx_strand_id
1 'polypeptide(L)'
;MSKGNFTRRGLLKASAATGAGLAMPTIFTGAVWANADTGFTNAPGAGSVTLGFNVPQTGAYADEGADELRAYQLAVEHLNGEGDGGMLNTFSSRALDGTGILGRRVEYVTGDTQTSSDAARSSARSMIERDGAIMITGGSSSGVAIAVQGLCQDAGVIFMAGLTHSNDTTGKDRRANGFRHFFNTEMTGRALAPVLEANYGTDRKAYHLTADYTWGWSQERSMRTYTEAMGWETVNSVLTPVGAGDFSSYLTPVANSGADVLILNHYGGDMVNSLTQAVQFGLRDMMANNKNMEIIVPLFSRLMARGAGPAIEGIFGSTNWHWSLTDEGSRAFVRSFGEKYGFPPSQAAHTCYVQTLLYADAVTRGGSFNPCSVVEALEGFEFDGLGNGPTLYRADDHQCFKDVLVVKGKENPQNDFDLLEIVEVTPRDAVTYPVDHPDFAGGSLGTCNPGA
;
A
#
# COMPACT_ATOMS: atom_id res chain seq x y z
N MET A 1 -2.21 -56.92 2.76
CA MET A 1 -1.50 -56.00 3.67
C MET A 1 -1.41 -54.65 2.99
N SER A 2 -2.37 -53.78 3.27
CA SER A 2 -2.50 -52.42 2.69
C SER A 2 -1.97 -51.42 3.71
N LYS A 3 -0.98 -50.62 3.33
CA LYS A 3 -0.45 -49.53 4.16
C LYS A 3 -1.36 -48.27 3.89
N GLY A 4 -2.16 -47.92 4.88
CA GLY A 4 -2.95 -46.68 4.83
C GLY A 4 -2.05 -45.48 5.17
N ASN A 5 -2.06 -44.49 4.26
CA ASN A 5 -1.45 -43.19 4.49
C ASN A 5 -2.36 -42.33 5.40
N PHE A 6 -1.85 -41.91 6.54
CA PHE A 6 -2.49 -40.95 7.41
C PHE A 6 -2.11 -39.54 6.97
N THR A 7 -3.10 -38.74 6.59
CA THR A 7 -2.92 -37.31 6.31
C THR A 7 -3.30 -36.50 7.56
N ARG A 8 -2.59 -35.38 7.80
CA ARG A 8 -2.80 -34.46 8.95
C ARG A 8 -4.26 -34.00 9.14
N ARG A 9 -5.09 -34.03 8.10
CA ARG A 9 -6.53 -33.72 8.18
C ARG A 9 -7.38 -34.77 8.91
N GLY A 10 -6.87 -35.99 9.10
CA GLY A 10 -7.59 -37.07 9.79
C GLY A 10 -7.50 -36.99 11.33
N LEU A 11 -6.53 -36.26 11.88
CA LEU A 11 -6.31 -36.19 13.33
C LEU A 11 -7.23 -35.22 14.07
N LEU A 12 -7.79 -34.24 13.38
CA LEU A 12 -8.65 -33.18 13.98
C LEU A 12 -10.13 -33.54 14.09
N LYS A 13 -10.57 -34.70 13.63
CA LYS A 13 -11.97 -35.13 13.70
C LYS A 13 -12.31 -36.22 14.72
N ALA A 14 -11.37 -36.62 15.54
CA ALA A 14 -11.55 -37.72 16.49
C ALA A 14 -11.57 -37.34 17.98
N SER A 15 -11.80 -36.08 18.32
CA SER A 15 -11.82 -35.63 19.73
C SER A 15 -13.11 -34.89 20.12
N ALA A 16 -14.24 -35.48 19.85
CA ALA A 16 -15.51 -35.02 20.41
C ALA A 16 -16.30 -36.19 20.98
N ALA A 17 -15.96 -36.61 22.22
CA ALA A 17 -16.88 -37.21 23.18
C ALA A 17 -16.19 -37.54 24.52
N THR A 18 -16.79 -37.00 25.59
CA THR A 18 -16.76 -37.44 26.98
C THR A 18 -15.60 -37.06 27.90
N GLY A 19 -15.96 -36.30 28.95
CA GLY A 19 -15.30 -36.39 30.24
C GLY A 19 -15.05 -35.04 30.91
N ALA A 20 -15.96 -34.62 31.80
CA ALA A 20 -15.72 -33.57 32.80
C ALA A 20 -14.54 -33.91 33.70
N GLY A 21 -13.61 -32.97 33.89
CA GLY A 21 -12.52 -33.17 34.84
C GLY A 21 -11.53 -32.01 34.91
N LEU A 22 -11.70 -31.13 35.90
CA LEU A 22 -10.69 -30.31 36.58
C LEU A 22 -9.83 -29.39 35.71
N ALA A 23 -10.21 -28.11 35.67
CA ALA A 23 -9.34 -27.02 35.26
C ALA A 23 -8.15 -26.91 36.22
N MET A 24 -6.93 -27.31 35.76
CA MET A 24 -5.70 -26.84 36.38
C MET A 24 -5.24 -25.59 35.63
N PRO A 25 -4.84 -24.51 36.34
CA PRO A 25 -4.22 -23.36 35.68
C PRO A 25 -2.88 -23.80 35.11
N THR A 26 -2.75 -23.82 33.79
CA THR A 26 -1.44 -23.92 33.14
C THR A 26 -0.69 -22.62 33.42
N ILE A 27 0.25 -22.69 34.35
CA ILE A 27 1.28 -21.68 34.53
C ILE A 27 2.13 -21.74 33.26
N PHE A 28 1.98 -20.76 32.37
CA PHE A 28 2.93 -20.52 31.30
C PHE A 28 4.24 -20.06 31.94
N THR A 29 5.16 -20.98 32.20
CA THR A 29 6.54 -20.64 32.53
C THR A 29 7.19 -20.16 31.24
N GLY A 30 7.48 -18.86 31.16
CA GLY A 30 8.17 -18.22 30.04
C GLY A 30 9.63 -18.65 29.93
N ALA A 31 9.88 -19.86 29.47
CA ALA A 31 11.24 -20.39 29.31
C ALA A 31 11.43 -21.38 28.15
N VAL A 32 10.60 -21.36 27.10
CA VAL A 32 10.75 -22.33 25.99
C VAL A 32 11.00 -21.68 24.61
N TRP A 33 11.02 -20.37 24.51
CA TRP A 33 11.16 -19.68 23.21
C TRP A 33 12.60 -19.36 22.79
N ALA A 34 13.61 -19.76 23.55
CA ALA A 34 15.00 -19.35 23.32
C ALA A 34 15.74 -20.08 22.18
N ASN A 35 15.13 -21.08 21.49
CA ASN A 35 15.84 -21.92 20.53
C ASN A 35 15.14 -22.13 19.17
N ALA A 36 14.09 -21.40 18.82
CA ALA A 36 13.35 -21.62 17.56
C ALA A 36 13.79 -20.72 16.40
N ASP A 37 14.59 -19.67 16.67
CA ASP A 37 14.98 -18.65 15.68
C ASP A 37 16.43 -18.83 15.22
N THR A 38 16.73 -19.95 14.58
CA THR A 38 18.01 -20.18 13.91
C THR A 38 17.79 -20.78 12.53
N GLY A 39 18.71 -20.55 11.60
CA GLY A 39 18.65 -21.17 10.27
C GLY A 39 17.90 -20.34 9.22
N PHE A 40 17.84 -19.02 9.40
CA PHE A 40 17.37 -18.07 8.39
C PHE A 40 18.19 -16.77 8.46
N THR A 41 18.11 -15.96 7.38
CA THR A 41 18.89 -14.73 7.26
C THR A 41 18.56 -13.76 8.40
N ASN A 42 19.60 -13.25 9.05
CA ASN A 42 19.52 -12.27 10.14
C ASN A 42 18.65 -12.72 11.32
N ALA A 43 18.62 -14.02 11.62
CA ALA A 43 17.91 -14.54 12.78
C ALA A 43 18.28 -13.73 14.05
N PRO A 44 17.32 -13.04 14.71
CA PRO A 44 17.64 -12.12 15.78
C PRO A 44 18.11 -12.84 17.03
N GLY A 45 19.19 -12.32 17.63
CA GLY A 45 19.63 -12.74 18.96
C GLY A 45 18.68 -12.29 20.08
N ALA A 46 19.16 -12.37 21.33
CA ALA A 46 18.45 -11.80 22.45
C ALA A 46 18.58 -10.25 22.45
N GLY A 47 17.52 -9.53 22.78
CA GLY A 47 17.53 -8.09 23.05
C GLY A 47 16.80 -7.26 22.03
N SER A 48 17.25 -7.15 20.81
CA SER A 48 16.60 -6.32 19.78
C SER A 48 16.43 -7.03 18.44
N VAL A 49 15.59 -6.45 17.59
CA VAL A 49 15.36 -6.83 16.20
C VAL A 49 15.38 -5.57 15.34
N THR A 50 16.05 -5.65 14.17
CA THR A 50 16.21 -4.50 13.27
C THR A 50 15.27 -4.60 12.07
N LEU A 51 14.50 -3.54 11.82
CA LEU A 51 13.67 -3.36 10.62
C LEU A 51 14.32 -2.35 9.68
N GLY A 52 14.18 -2.54 8.37
CA GLY A 52 14.72 -1.64 7.35
C GLY A 52 13.64 -0.79 6.68
N PHE A 53 13.73 0.53 6.79
CA PHE A 53 12.81 1.50 6.19
C PHE A 53 13.46 2.19 5.00
N ASN A 54 13.17 1.69 3.80
CA ASN A 54 13.78 2.11 2.54
C ASN A 54 12.81 2.99 1.75
N VAL A 55 12.79 4.29 2.07
CA VAL A 55 11.84 5.27 1.54
C VAL A 55 12.52 6.29 0.63
N PRO A 56 11.80 6.96 -0.29
CA PRO A 56 12.37 8.05 -1.07
C PRO A 56 12.52 9.30 -0.18
N GLN A 57 13.73 9.55 0.34
CA GLN A 57 14.03 10.76 1.10
C GLN A 57 14.39 11.92 0.17
N THR A 58 14.77 11.61 -1.07
CA THR A 58 15.03 12.56 -2.17
C THR A 58 14.37 12.08 -3.46
N GLY A 59 14.30 12.94 -4.49
CA GLY A 59 13.70 12.62 -5.79
C GLY A 59 12.21 12.98 -5.88
N ALA A 60 11.53 12.46 -6.92
CA ALA A 60 10.17 12.84 -7.28
C ALA A 60 9.10 12.56 -6.22
N TYR A 61 9.37 11.63 -5.28
CA TYR A 61 8.43 11.21 -4.23
C TYR A 61 8.92 11.49 -2.81
N ALA A 62 9.79 12.51 -2.65
CA ALA A 62 10.40 12.85 -1.36
C ALA A 62 9.38 13.24 -0.28
N ASP A 63 8.30 13.93 -0.65
CA ASP A 63 7.25 14.35 0.29
C ASP A 63 6.49 13.13 0.86
N GLU A 64 6.19 12.16 0.01
CA GLU A 64 5.59 10.88 0.41
C GLU A 64 6.54 10.10 1.31
N GLY A 65 7.80 9.98 0.93
CA GLY A 65 8.82 9.27 1.72
C GLY A 65 9.06 9.88 3.09
N ALA A 66 8.98 11.19 3.22
CA ALA A 66 9.06 11.87 4.52
C ALA A 66 7.88 11.51 5.43
N ASP A 67 6.67 11.43 4.88
CA ASP A 67 5.46 11.07 5.64
C ASP A 67 5.44 9.57 5.97
N GLU A 68 5.90 8.72 5.06
CA GLU A 68 6.12 7.28 5.28
C GLU A 68 7.08 7.04 6.44
N LEU A 69 8.23 7.71 6.44
CA LEU A 69 9.26 7.53 7.47
C LEU A 69 8.75 7.92 8.85
N ARG A 70 8.00 9.02 8.97
CA ARG A 70 7.34 9.42 10.24
C ARG A 70 6.43 8.32 10.76
N ALA A 71 5.66 7.70 9.88
CA ALA A 71 4.72 6.64 10.25
C ALA A 71 5.43 5.36 10.68
N TYR A 72 6.50 4.97 10.02
CA TYR A 72 7.34 3.85 10.43
C TYR A 72 7.95 4.07 11.82
N GLN A 73 8.50 5.26 12.07
CA GLN A 73 9.04 5.63 13.37
C GLN A 73 7.99 5.58 14.47
N LEU A 74 6.78 6.11 14.20
CA LEU A 74 5.68 6.06 15.15
C LEU A 74 5.22 4.61 15.42
N ALA A 75 5.20 3.75 14.40
CA ALA A 75 4.86 2.33 14.58
C ALA A 75 5.88 1.62 15.48
N VAL A 76 7.18 1.89 15.30
CA VAL A 76 8.24 1.34 16.15
C VAL A 76 8.12 1.82 17.61
N GLU A 77 7.81 3.09 17.82
CA GLU A 77 7.57 3.62 19.17
C GLU A 77 6.41 2.89 19.86
N HIS A 78 5.27 2.75 19.17
CA HIS A 78 4.13 2.04 19.72
C HIS A 78 4.42 0.56 19.99
N LEU A 79 5.13 -0.12 19.08
CA LEU A 79 5.57 -1.50 19.29
C LEU A 79 6.46 -1.65 20.53
N ASN A 80 7.25 -0.64 20.86
CA ASN A 80 8.11 -0.61 22.04
C ASN A 80 7.44 -0.09 23.31
N GLY A 81 6.12 0.16 23.28
CA GLY A 81 5.35 0.67 24.41
C GLY A 81 5.56 2.16 24.70
N GLU A 82 6.01 2.91 23.70
CA GLU A 82 6.17 4.36 23.79
C GLU A 82 4.92 5.06 23.23
N GLY A 83 4.60 6.26 23.74
CA GLY A 83 3.43 7.02 23.30
C GLY A 83 2.09 6.47 23.80
N ASP A 84 1.01 6.73 23.03
CA ASP A 84 -0.37 6.35 23.37
C ASP A 84 -0.79 4.97 22.82
N GLY A 85 0.11 4.25 22.15
CA GLY A 85 -0.13 2.94 21.57
C GLY A 85 -0.92 2.98 20.24
N GLY A 86 -1.51 4.09 19.87
CA GLY A 86 -2.19 4.28 18.59
C GLY A 86 -3.12 3.14 18.20
N MET A 87 -2.95 2.61 16.98
CA MET A 87 -3.77 1.50 16.46
C MET A 87 -3.52 0.14 17.12
N LEU A 88 -2.49 -0.04 17.95
CA LEU A 88 -2.37 -1.27 18.75
C LEU A 88 -3.59 -1.48 19.63
N ASN A 89 -4.21 -0.39 20.12
CA ASN A 89 -5.38 -0.43 20.99
C ASN A 89 -6.66 -0.86 20.25
N THR A 90 -6.71 -0.71 18.95
CA THR A 90 -7.90 -1.01 18.11
C THR A 90 -7.73 -2.25 17.26
N PHE A 91 -6.51 -2.71 17.03
CA PHE A 91 -6.22 -3.87 16.20
C PHE A 91 -6.90 -5.14 16.71
N SER A 92 -7.69 -5.78 15.86
CA SER A 92 -8.53 -6.93 16.23
C SER A 92 -7.73 -8.17 16.64
N SER A 93 -6.50 -8.32 16.16
CA SER A 93 -5.64 -9.48 16.46
C SER A 93 -5.30 -9.62 17.95
N ARG A 94 -5.07 -8.48 18.63
CA ARG A 94 -4.66 -8.46 20.05
C ARG A 94 -3.37 -9.21 20.37
N ALA A 95 -2.56 -9.56 19.38
CA ALA A 95 -1.29 -10.27 19.60
C ALA A 95 -0.16 -9.34 20.07
N LEU A 96 -0.26 -8.04 19.73
CA LEU A 96 0.74 -7.03 20.10
C LEU A 96 0.33 -6.32 21.40
N ASP A 97 1.26 -6.19 22.32
CA ASP A 97 1.06 -5.61 23.66
C ASP A 97 1.97 -4.42 24.00
N GLY A 98 2.76 -3.96 23.01
CA GLY A 98 3.71 -2.85 23.20
C GLY A 98 5.02 -3.26 23.92
N THR A 99 5.33 -4.54 24.00
CA THR A 99 6.60 -5.03 24.59
C THR A 99 7.66 -5.38 23.53
N GLY A 100 7.56 -4.81 22.35
CA GLY A 100 8.36 -5.15 21.17
C GLY A 100 7.75 -6.28 20.36
N ILE A 101 8.58 -7.04 19.66
CA ILE A 101 8.16 -8.21 18.89
C ILE A 101 8.76 -9.47 19.55
N LEU A 102 7.91 -10.36 20.04
CA LEU A 102 8.32 -11.53 20.84
C LEU A 102 9.28 -11.14 21.99
N GLY A 103 8.98 -10.03 22.68
CA GLY A 103 9.78 -9.50 23.78
C GLY A 103 11.12 -8.88 23.41
N ARG A 104 11.40 -8.69 22.12
CA ARG A 104 12.61 -7.99 21.63
C ARG A 104 12.28 -6.54 21.27
N ARG A 105 13.10 -5.62 21.73
CA ARG A 105 12.99 -4.22 21.34
C ARG A 105 13.14 -4.08 19.82
N VAL A 106 12.26 -3.30 19.21
CA VAL A 106 12.33 -2.99 17.79
C VAL A 106 13.27 -1.83 17.56
N GLU A 107 14.29 -2.03 16.75
CA GLU A 107 15.19 -1.03 16.21
C GLU A 107 14.98 -0.90 14.71
N TYR A 108 15.47 0.18 14.09
CA TYR A 108 15.35 0.35 12.65
C TYR A 108 16.57 1.05 12.05
N VAL A 109 16.76 0.78 10.77
CA VAL A 109 17.68 1.51 9.89
C VAL A 109 16.91 2.10 8.72
N THR A 110 17.40 3.20 8.17
CA THR A 110 16.76 3.92 7.07
C THR A 110 17.65 4.00 5.84
N GLY A 111 17.03 4.05 4.66
CA GLY A 111 17.71 4.26 3.40
C GLY A 111 16.96 5.25 2.52
N ASP A 112 17.66 5.81 1.54
CA ASP A 112 17.09 6.67 0.53
C ASP A 112 17.02 5.93 -0.81
N THR A 113 15.79 5.69 -1.30
CA THR A 113 15.59 5.05 -2.60
C THR A 113 15.81 6.01 -3.77
N GLN A 114 15.81 7.32 -3.54
CA GLN A 114 15.91 8.36 -4.59
C GLN A 114 14.89 8.19 -5.72
N THR A 115 13.79 7.47 -5.48
CA THR A 115 12.82 7.03 -6.50
C THR A 115 13.48 6.16 -7.61
N SER A 116 14.65 5.58 -7.33
CA SER A 116 15.49 4.79 -8.24
C SER A 116 15.60 3.34 -7.80
N SER A 117 15.32 2.39 -8.69
CA SER A 117 15.44 0.95 -8.39
C SER A 117 16.87 0.54 -8.01
N ASP A 118 17.89 1.12 -8.62
CA ASP A 118 19.29 0.78 -8.34
C ASP A 118 19.74 1.32 -6.97
N ALA A 119 19.40 2.57 -6.65
CA ALA A 119 19.66 3.15 -5.34
C ALA A 119 18.95 2.36 -4.24
N ALA A 120 17.68 2.01 -4.46
CA ALA A 120 16.87 1.25 -3.53
C ALA A 120 17.41 -0.16 -3.28
N ARG A 121 17.84 -0.87 -4.31
CA ARG A 121 18.48 -2.20 -4.17
C ARG A 121 19.80 -2.13 -3.41
N SER A 122 20.62 -1.13 -3.70
CA SER A 122 21.88 -0.90 -2.99
C SER A 122 21.66 -0.62 -1.51
N SER A 123 20.71 0.26 -1.21
CA SER A 123 20.32 0.62 0.16
C SER A 123 19.74 -0.58 0.92
N ALA A 124 18.77 -1.31 0.34
CA ALA A 124 18.18 -2.49 0.95
C ALA A 124 19.21 -3.59 1.22
N ARG A 125 20.12 -3.84 0.27
CA ARG A 125 21.22 -4.79 0.46
C ARG A 125 22.09 -4.42 1.66
N SER A 126 22.47 -3.14 1.79
CA SER A 126 23.24 -2.68 2.93
C SER A 126 22.51 -2.90 4.27
N MET A 127 21.20 -2.62 4.30
CA MET A 127 20.39 -2.86 5.50
C MET A 127 20.36 -4.36 5.88
N ILE A 128 20.27 -5.25 4.89
CA ILE A 128 20.24 -6.70 5.14
C ILE A 128 21.63 -7.20 5.56
N GLU A 129 22.66 -6.92 4.76
CA GLU A 129 23.98 -7.56 4.91
C GLU A 129 24.83 -6.94 6.04
N ARG A 130 24.72 -5.61 6.26
CA ARG A 130 25.53 -4.89 7.24
C ARG A 130 24.77 -4.64 8.54
N ASP A 131 23.51 -4.24 8.43
CA ASP A 131 22.75 -3.75 9.57
C ASP A 131 21.81 -4.82 10.15
N GLY A 132 21.74 -6.01 9.53
CA GLY A 132 21.00 -7.15 10.04
C GLY A 132 19.48 -7.02 9.98
N ALA A 133 18.95 -6.21 9.05
CA ALA A 133 17.51 -6.05 8.91
C ALA A 133 16.84 -7.36 8.48
N ILE A 134 15.79 -7.77 9.17
CA ILE A 134 15.02 -8.99 8.92
C ILE A 134 13.74 -8.76 8.12
N MET A 135 13.34 -7.52 7.96
CA MET A 135 12.23 -7.08 7.15
C MET A 135 12.62 -5.77 6.49
N ILE A 136 12.34 -5.64 5.20
CA ILE A 136 12.47 -4.39 4.47
C ILE A 136 11.08 -3.91 4.10
N THR A 137 10.84 -2.62 4.25
CA THR A 137 9.61 -1.97 3.82
C THR A 137 9.92 -0.65 3.13
N GLY A 138 8.96 -0.12 2.38
CA GLY A 138 9.09 1.10 1.61
C GLY A 138 8.71 0.91 0.15
N GLY A 139 9.22 1.77 -0.71
CA GLY A 139 8.99 1.67 -2.14
C GLY A 139 7.74 2.41 -2.61
N SER A 140 7.69 3.74 -2.46
CA SER A 140 6.63 4.58 -3.05
C SER A 140 6.54 4.44 -4.57
N SER A 141 7.61 4.06 -5.23
CA SER A 141 7.64 3.71 -6.67
C SER A 141 7.45 2.22 -6.86
N SER A 142 6.51 1.82 -7.72
CA SER A 142 6.28 0.40 -8.03
C SER A 142 7.49 -0.27 -8.69
N GLY A 143 8.28 0.45 -9.48
CA GLY A 143 9.53 -0.07 -10.03
C GLY A 143 10.56 -0.36 -8.93
N VAL A 144 10.66 0.52 -7.94
CA VAL A 144 11.48 0.31 -6.73
C VAL A 144 11.00 -0.90 -5.93
N ALA A 145 9.69 -0.99 -5.68
CA ALA A 145 9.11 -2.09 -4.91
C ALA A 145 9.38 -3.46 -5.56
N ILE A 146 9.19 -3.58 -6.88
CA ILE A 146 9.46 -4.81 -7.63
C ILE A 146 10.94 -5.21 -7.51
N ALA A 147 11.85 -4.24 -7.64
CA ALA A 147 13.29 -4.48 -7.56
C ALA A 147 13.73 -4.92 -6.15
N VAL A 148 13.21 -4.27 -5.10
CA VAL A 148 13.54 -4.61 -3.71
C VAL A 148 12.86 -5.91 -3.28
N GLN A 149 11.63 -6.17 -3.72
CA GLN A 149 10.94 -7.44 -3.47
C GLN A 149 11.74 -8.64 -4.00
N GLY A 150 12.28 -8.53 -5.22
CA GLY A 150 13.15 -9.56 -5.78
C GLY A 150 14.41 -9.77 -4.94
N LEU A 151 15.08 -8.69 -4.53
CA LEU A 151 16.24 -8.76 -3.64
C LEU A 151 15.91 -9.43 -2.29
N CYS A 152 14.79 -9.07 -1.68
CA CYS A 152 14.37 -9.65 -0.40
C CYS A 152 14.02 -11.13 -0.54
N GLN A 153 13.38 -11.54 -1.64
CA GLN A 153 13.13 -12.94 -1.95
C GLN A 153 14.45 -13.74 -2.02
N ASP A 154 15.45 -13.20 -2.75
CA ASP A 154 16.74 -13.86 -2.92
C ASP A 154 17.53 -13.92 -1.59
N ALA A 155 17.42 -12.88 -0.76
CA ALA A 155 18.09 -12.79 0.53
C ALA A 155 17.40 -13.55 1.67
N GLY A 156 16.18 -14.04 1.49
CA GLY A 156 15.42 -14.68 2.54
C GLY A 156 14.90 -13.73 3.61
N VAL A 157 14.47 -12.54 3.20
CA VAL A 157 13.94 -11.46 4.07
C VAL A 157 12.54 -11.12 3.64
N ILE A 158 11.66 -10.78 4.58
CA ILE A 158 10.30 -10.32 4.25
C ILE A 158 10.36 -8.90 3.64
N PHE A 159 9.59 -8.69 2.58
CA PHE A 159 9.32 -7.38 2.01
C PHE A 159 7.85 -6.98 2.23
N MET A 160 7.64 -5.88 2.96
CA MET A 160 6.32 -5.27 3.10
C MET A 160 6.27 -4.05 2.19
N ALA A 161 5.65 -4.21 1.01
CA ALA A 161 5.55 -3.14 0.03
C ALA A 161 4.70 -1.98 0.59
N GLY A 162 5.30 -0.79 0.69
CA GLY A 162 4.68 0.43 1.16
C GLY A 162 3.66 0.99 0.18
N LEU A 163 3.79 2.25 -0.15
CA LEU A 163 2.94 2.89 -1.15
C LEU A 163 3.38 2.44 -2.56
N THR A 164 2.91 1.31 -3.03
CA THR A 164 3.13 0.79 -4.39
C THR A 164 1.82 0.32 -4.99
N HIS A 165 1.48 0.80 -6.17
CA HIS A 165 0.11 0.72 -6.69
C HIS A 165 -0.01 -0.03 -8.04
N SER A 166 1.11 -0.37 -8.74
CA SER A 166 1.04 -1.18 -9.97
C SER A 166 0.42 -2.55 -9.70
N ASN A 167 -0.38 -3.06 -10.63
CA ASN A 167 -0.85 -4.44 -10.62
C ASN A 167 0.32 -5.43 -10.64
N ASP A 168 1.43 -5.07 -11.27
CA ASP A 168 2.59 -5.93 -11.45
C ASP A 168 3.21 -6.39 -10.12
N THR A 169 3.16 -5.57 -9.05
CA THR A 169 3.80 -5.86 -7.76
C THR A 169 3.30 -7.16 -7.12
N THR A 170 1.98 -7.39 -7.13
CA THR A 170 1.34 -8.62 -6.66
C THR A 170 0.73 -9.44 -7.81
N GLY A 171 1.07 -9.08 -9.05
CA GLY A 171 0.76 -9.78 -10.28
C GLY A 171 1.96 -10.56 -10.81
N LYS A 172 2.45 -10.18 -12.00
CA LYS A 172 3.55 -10.90 -12.68
C LYS A 172 4.87 -10.93 -11.89
N ASP A 173 5.12 -9.92 -11.05
CA ASP A 173 6.36 -9.78 -10.28
C ASP A 173 6.22 -10.20 -8.81
N ARG A 174 5.09 -10.82 -8.42
CA ARG A 174 4.87 -11.29 -7.04
C ARG A 174 5.92 -12.28 -6.58
N ARG A 175 6.23 -12.28 -5.28
CA ARG A 175 7.20 -13.17 -4.62
C ARG A 175 6.63 -13.68 -3.31
N ALA A 176 7.05 -14.89 -2.91
CA ALA A 176 6.59 -15.52 -1.68
C ALA A 176 6.94 -14.73 -0.41
N ASN A 177 8.10 -14.07 -0.39
CA ASN A 177 8.51 -13.23 0.75
C ASN A 177 7.95 -11.79 0.69
N GLY A 178 7.07 -11.47 -0.28
CA GLY A 178 6.56 -10.13 -0.51
C GLY A 178 5.06 -9.99 -0.24
N PHE A 179 4.65 -8.94 0.48
CA PHE A 179 3.26 -8.59 0.75
C PHE A 179 2.99 -7.12 0.43
N ARG A 180 1.75 -6.78 0.03
CA ARG A 180 1.34 -5.40 -0.22
C ARG A 180 0.06 -5.03 0.53
N HIS A 181 0.16 -4.01 1.39
CA HIS A 181 -1.00 -3.46 2.10
C HIS A 181 -1.74 -2.38 1.28
N PHE A 182 -1.09 -1.76 0.32
CA PHE A 182 -1.71 -0.74 -0.51
C PHE A 182 -2.61 -1.36 -1.60
N PHE A 183 -3.69 -0.67 -1.98
CA PHE A 183 -4.54 -1.08 -3.10
C PHE A 183 -3.78 -0.96 -4.44
N ASN A 184 -4.37 -1.43 -5.54
CA ASN A 184 -3.73 -1.43 -6.84
C ASN A 184 -4.57 -0.73 -7.92
N THR A 185 -4.01 -0.61 -9.12
CA THR A 185 -4.65 0.12 -10.22
C THR A 185 -5.93 -0.52 -10.71
N GLU A 186 -6.07 -1.85 -10.60
CA GLU A 186 -7.31 -2.58 -10.88
C GLU A 186 -8.43 -2.16 -9.93
N MET A 187 -8.12 -2.06 -8.64
CA MET A 187 -9.08 -1.58 -7.63
C MET A 187 -9.45 -0.11 -7.86
N THR A 188 -8.49 0.74 -8.33
CA THR A 188 -8.81 2.11 -8.74
C THR A 188 -9.84 2.15 -9.87
N GLY A 189 -9.62 1.38 -10.93
CA GLY A 189 -10.55 1.32 -12.07
C GLY A 189 -11.96 0.93 -11.62
N ARG A 190 -12.06 -0.11 -10.80
CA ARG A 190 -13.35 -0.61 -10.25
C ARG A 190 -14.06 0.41 -9.38
N ALA A 191 -13.33 1.15 -8.55
CA ALA A 191 -13.93 2.14 -7.66
C ALA A 191 -14.27 3.45 -8.37
N LEU A 192 -13.36 3.93 -9.22
CA LEU A 192 -13.47 5.27 -9.79
C LEU A 192 -14.41 5.34 -10.99
N ALA A 193 -14.41 4.34 -11.88
CA ALA A 193 -15.18 4.40 -13.12
C ALA A 193 -16.70 4.58 -12.89
N PRO A 194 -17.38 3.89 -11.96
CA PRO A 194 -18.80 4.13 -11.70
C PRO A 194 -19.11 5.57 -11.24
N VAL A 195 -18.20 6.17 -10.47
CA VAL A 195 -18.35 7.57 -10.03
C VAL A 195 -18.17 8.54 -11.20
N LEU A 196 -17.22 8.26 -12.08
CA LEU A 196 -17.01 9.05 -13.30
C LEU A 196 -18.21 8.93 -14.25
N GLU A 197 -18.76 7.74 -14.43
CA GLU A 197 -19.98 7.52 -15.23
C GLU A 197 -21.16 8.33 -14.70
N ALA A 198 -21.38 8.27 -13.37
CA ALA A 198 -22.46 9.01 -12.73
C ALA A 198 -22.35 10.55 -12.85
N ASN A 199 -21.12 11.08 -12.87
CA ASN A 199 -20.87 12.52 -12.93
C ASN A 199 -20.71 13.04 -14.37
N TYR A 200 -20.14 12.25 -15.27
CA TYR A 200 -19.75 12.72 -16.60
C TYR A 200 -20.46 12.01 -17.75
N GLY A 201 -21.20 10.92 -17.46
CA GLY A 201 -21.89 10.09 -18.46
C GLY A 201 -20.96 9.19 -19.24
N THR A 202 -21.52 8.53 -20.27
CA THR A 202 -20.86 7.47 -21.05
C THR A 202 -20.26 7.94 -22.38
N ASP A 203 -20.50 9.18 -22.78
CA ASP A 203 -20.03 9.74 -24.06
C ASP A 203 -18.95 10.78 -23.81
N ARG A 204 -17.72 10.33 -23.59
CA ARG A 204 -16.54 11.18 -23.38
C ARG A 204 -15.35 10.73 -24.23
N LYS A 205 -14.44 11.67 -24.46
CA LYS A 205 -13.18 11.44 -25.19
C LYS A 205 -12.01 11.74 -24.27
N ALA A 206 -11.27 10.69 -23.88
CA ALA A 206 -10.19 10.76 -22.92
C ALA A 206 -8.82 10.86 -23.61
N TYR A 207 -7.97 11.73 -23.08
CA TYR A 207 -6.54 11.81 -23.38
C TYR A 207 -5.76 11.44 -22.13
N HIS A 208 -4.77 10.53 -22.25
CA HIS A 208 -3.94 10.13 -21.12
C HIS A 208 -2.55 10.77 -21.19
N LEU A 209 -2.11 11.38 -20.08
CA LEU A 209 -0.69 11.64 -19.84
C LEU A 209 -0.22 10.66 -18.77
N THR A 210 0.82 9.90 -19.06
CA THR A 210 1.18 8.72 -18.30
C THR A 210 2.65 8.71 -17.97
N ALA A 211 2.98 8.60 -16.68
CA ALA A 211 4.35 8.47 -16.20
C ALA A 211 5.01 7.20 -16.80
N ASP A 212 6.18 7.35 -17.42
CA ASP A 212 6.85 6.29 -18.20
C ASP A 212 7.56 5.28 -17.29
N TYR A 213 6.79 4.51 -16.53
CA TYR A 213 7.26 3.37 -15.74
C TYR A 213 6.11 2.43 -15.36
N THR A 214 6.43 1.29 -14.74
CA THR A 214 5.47 0.19 -14.51
C THR A 214 4.14 0.61 -13.87
N TRP A 215 4.15 1.58 -12.93
CA TRP A 215 2.92 2.06 -12.33
C TRP A 215 2.07 2.87 -13.33
N GLY A 216 2.69 3.82 -14.04
CA GLY A 216 1.96 4.64 -15.01
C GLY A 216 1.29 3.77 -16.07
N TRP A 217 2.02 2.80 -16.62
CA TRP A 217 1.46 1.86 -17.62
C TRP A 217 0.31 1.02 -17.05
N SER A 218 0.45 0.55 -15.79
CA SER A 218 -0.59 -0.21 -15.11
C SER A 218 -1.82 0.66 -14.83
N GLN A 219 -1.62 1.93 -14.39
CA GLN A 219 -2.71 2.86 -14.09
C GLN A 219 -3.48 3.23 -15.35
N GLU A 220 -2.78 3.58 -16.43
CA GLU A 220 -3.42 3.88 -17.71
C GLU A 220 -4.22 2.67 -18.20
N ARG A 221 -3.62 1.46 -18.22
CA ARG A 221 -4.32 0.24 -18.66
C ARG A 221 -5.60 0.02 -17.87
N SER A 222 -5.56 0.10 -16.56
CA SER A 222 -6.75 -0.07 -15.73
C SER A 222 -7.78 1.04 -16.00
N MET A 223 -7.39 2.30 -16.05
CA MET A 223 -8.32 3.39 -16.36
C MET A 223 -8.97 3.19 -17.72
N ARG A 224 -8.21 2.89 -18.76
CA ARG A 224 -8.76 2.63 -20.10
C ARG A 224 -9.73 1.45 -20.09
N THR A 225 -9.36 0.35 -19.48
CA THR A 225 -10.24 -0.84 -19.38
C THR A 225 -11.61 -0.48 -18.86
N TYR A 226 -11.69 0.29 -17.78
CA TYR A 226 -12.95 0.62 -17.14
C TYR A 226 -13.68 1.79 -17.81
N THR A 227 -12.97 2.81 -18.29
CA THR A 227 -13.61 3.94 -18.98
C THR A 227 -14.09 3.56 -20.37
N GLU A 228 -13.34 2.73 -21.12
CA GLU A 228 -13.78 2.22 -22.42
C GLU A 228 -14.98 1.25 -22.25
N ALA A 229 -15.00 0.43 -21.19
CA ALA A 229 -16.14 -0.46 -20.90
C ALA A 229 -17.44 0.31 -20.61
N MET A 230 -17.36 1.51 -20.04
CA MET A 230 -18.54 2.36 -19.82
C MET A 230 -18.87 3.27 -21.02
N GLY A 231 -18.13 3.17 -22.13
CA GLY A 231 -18.42 3.84 -23.40
C GLY A 231 -17.56 5.07 -23.73
N TRP A 232 -16.53 5.38 -22.95
CA TRP A 232 -15.59 6.44 -23.31
C TRP A 232 -14.66 6.00 -24.45
N GLU A 233 -14.20 6.98 -25.23
CA GLU A 233 -13.21 6.78 -26.28
C GLU A 233 -11.84 7.29 -25.79
N THR A 234 -10.80 6.45 -25.84
CA THR A 234 -9.41 6.92 -25.68
C THR A 234 -8.90 7.47 -27.01
N VAL A 235 -8.76 8.80 -27.10
CA VAL A 235 -8.30 9.45 -28.34
C VAL A 235 -6.78 9.45 -28.47
N ASN A 236 -6.05 9.48 -27.36
CA ASN A 236 -4.59 9.38 -27.35
C ASN A 236 -4.03 9.07 -25.96
N SER A 237 -2.79 8.60 -25.94
CA SER A 237 -1.98 8.39 -24.74
C SER A 237 -0.53 8.77 -25.02
N VAL A 238 0.08 9.53 -24.10
CA VAL A 238 1.48 9.98 -24.22
C VAL A 238 2.23 9.70 -22.92
N LEU A 239 3.41 9.08 -23.06
CA LEU A 239 4.31 8.84 -21.94
C LEU A 239 5.12 10.09 -21.60
N THR A 240 5.30 10.33 -20.32
CA THR A 240 6.09 11.43 -19.76
C THR A 240 7.17 10.90 -18.83
N PRO A 241 8.38 11.45 -18.82
CA PRO A 241 9.43 10.98 -17.91
C PRO A 241 9.04 11.27 -16.44
N VAL A 242 9.42 10.35 -15.54
CA VAL A 242 9.27 10.56 -14.10
C VAL A 242 10.22 11.68 -13.64
N GLY A 243 9.72 12.59 -12.81
CA GLY A 243 10.45 13.76 -12.33
C GLY A 243 10.44 14.93 -13.32
N ALA A 244 9.49 14.96 -14.24
CA ALA A 244 9.34 16.07 -15.18
C ALA A 244 8.90 17.35 -14.44
N GLY A 245 9.67 18.44 -14.66
CA GLY A 245 9.31 19.75 -14.09
C GLY A 245 8.42 20.59 -15.00
N ASP A 246 8.40 20.30 -16.32
CA ASP A 246 7.68 21.04 -17.35
C ASP A 246 6.84 20.11 -18.21
N PHE A 247 5.53 20.32 -18.20
CA PHE A 247 4.55 19.56 -18.97
C PHE A 247 3.96 20.35 -20.17
N SER A 248 4.39 21.57 -20.43
CA SER A 248 3.82 22.45 -21.46
C SER A 248 3.81 21.80 -22.86
N SER A 249 4.87 21.09 -23.23
CA SER A 249 4.97 20.37 -24.50
C SER A 249 3.99 19.20 -24.63
N TYR A 250 3.59 18.61 -23.51
CA TYR A 250 2.60 17.53 -23.45
C TYR A 250 1.16 18.03 -23.41
N LEU A 251 0.91 19.23 -22.85
CA LEU A 251 -0.42 19.83 -22.74
C LEU A 251 -0.92 20.43 -24.06
N THR A 252 -0.01 20.96 -24.88
CA THR A 252 -0.36 21.50 -26.21
C THR A 252 -1.08 20.49 -27.10
N PRO A 253 -0.62 19.23 -27.25
CA PRO A 253 -1.36 18.20 -27.99
C PRO A 253 -2.73 17.88 -27.37
N VAL A 254 -2.88 17.90 -26.06
CA VAL A 254 -4.18 17.69 -25.38
C VAL A 254 -5.19 18.71 -25.86
N ALA A 255 -4.83 19.99 -25.84
CA ALA A 255 -5.69 21.09 -26.25
C ALA A 255 -6.18 20.96 -27.72
N ASN A 256 -5.43 20.31 -28.58
CA ASN A 256 -5.73 20.15 -30.01
C ASN A 256 -6.27 18.75 -30.38
N SER A 257 -6.48 17.87 -29.39
CA SER A 257 -6.84 16.46 -29.65
C SER A 257 -8.33 16.24 -29.90
N GLY A 258 -9.19 17.19 -29.49
CA GLY A 258 -10.63 16.98 -29.44
C GLY A 258 -11.09 16.16 -28.22
N ALA A 259 -10.20 15.87 -27.27
CA ALA A 259 -10.57 15.27 -25.98
C ALA A 259 -11.37 16.24 -25.14
N ASP A 260 -12.29 15.72 -24.33
CA ASP A 260 -13.02 16.46 -23.32
C ASP A 260 -12.78 15.92 -21.89
N VAL A 261 -11.82 14.97 -21.76
CA VAL A 261 -11.28 14.49 -20.49
C VAL A 261 -9.77 14.35 -20.60
N LEU A 262 -9.04 14.88 -19.63
CA LEU A 262 -7.62 14.62 -19.42
C LEU A 262 -7.43 13.73 -18.20
N ILE A 263 -6.83 12.56 -18.37
CA ILE A 263 -6.48 11.64 -17.28
C ILE A 263 -4.98 11.73 -17.02
N LEU A 264 -4.61 12.21 -15.82
CA LEU A 264 -3.23 12.36 -15.38
C LEU A 264 -2.82 11.11 -14.58
N ASN A 265 -2.22 10.13 -15.26
CA ASN A 265 -1.62 8.96 -14.61
C ASN A 265 -0.24 9.32 -14.03
N HIS A 266 -0.23 10.34 -13.16
CA HIS A 266 0.93 10.90 -12.50
C HIS A 266 0.77 10.82 -10.98
N TYR A 267 1.90 10.79 -10.26
CA TYR A 267 1.92 10.75 -8.80
C TYR A 267 2.99 11.71 -8.23
N GLY A 268 2.84 12.10 -6.95
CA GLY A 268 3.80 12.96 -6.27
C GLY A 268 4.01 14.29 -7.00
N GLY A 269 5.26 14.72 -7.11
CA GLY A 269 5.63 15.97 -7.76
C GLY A 269 5.22 16.06 -9.22
N ASP A 270 5.21 14.95 -9.95
CA ASP A 270 4.79 14.92 -11.36
C ASP A 270 3.30 15.27 -11.49
N MET A 271 2.44 14.75 -10.59
CA MET A 271 1.03 15.11 -10.57
C MET A 271 0.83 16.57 -10.20
N VAL A 272 1.51 17.07 -9.18
CA VAL A 272 1.44 18.47 -8.78
C VAL A 272 1.78 19.39 -9.95
N ASN A 273 2.87 19.12 -10.65
CA ASN A 273 3.33 19.90 -11.78
C ASN A 273 2.37 19.79 -12.97
N SER A 274 1.97 18.59 -13.37
CA SER A 274 1.12 18.39 -14.54
C SER A 274 -0.28 18.97 -14.35
N LEU A 275 -0.89 18.78 -13.16
CA LEU A 275 -2.22 19.34 -12.86
C LEU A 275 -2.17 20.87 -12.79
N THR A 276 -1.20 21.43 -12.06
CA THR A 276 -1.07 22.88 -11.93
C THR A 276 -0.88 23.55 -13.28
N GLN A 277 0.03 22.97 -14.11
CA GLN A 277 0.28 23.49 -15.45
C GLN A 277 -0.92 23.30 -16.40
N ALA A 278 -1.66 22.18 -16.31
CA ALA A 278 -2.87 21.96 -17.08
C ALA A 278 -3.94 23.03 -16.79
N VAL A 279 -4.12 23.37 -15.51
CA VAL A 279 -5.05 24.45 -15.09
C VAL A 279 -4.53 25.82 -15.54
N GLN A 280 -3.25 26.13 -15.37
CA GLN A 280 -2.64 27.38 -15.84
C GLN A 280 -2.68 27.53 -17.37
N PHE A 281 -2.61 26.42 -18.10
CA PHE A 281 -2.76 26.39 -19.56
C PHE A 281 -4.19 26.65 -20.01
N GLY A 282 -5.16 26.70 -19.08
CA GLY A 282 -6.57 26.97 -19.34
C GLY A 282 -7.34 25.75 -19.86
N LEU A 283 -6.86 24.51 -19.66
CA LEU A 283 -7.55 23.33 -20.18
C LEU A 283 -8.96 23.17 -19.61
N ARG A 284 -9.22 23.57 -18.36
CA ARG A 284 -10.56 23.51 -17.74
C ARG A 284 -11.59 24.43 -18.42
N ASP A 285 -11.12 25.53 -19.01
CA ASP A 285 -11.98 26.49 -19.70
C ASP A 285 -12.21 26.10 -21.17
N MET A 286 -11.55 25.06 -21.64
CA MET A 286 -11.71 24.57 -23.00
C MET A 286 -12.95 23.72 -23.15
N MET A 287 -13.57 23.83 -24.32
CA MET A 287 -14.71 23.00 -24.72
C MET A 287 -14.34 22.14 -25.93
N ALA A 288 -14.68 20.85 -25.83
CA ALA A 288 -14.67 19.92 -26.95
C ALA A 288 -15.98 19.11 -26.93
N ASN A 289 -16.54 18.79 -28.07
CA ASN A 289 -17.77 18.00 -28.21
C ASN A 289 -18.97 18.60 -27.43
N ASN A 290 -19.03 19.93 -27.29
CA ASN A 290 -19.98 20.69 -26.48
C ASN A 290 -19.92 20.36 -24.97
N LYS A 291 -18.76 19.94 -24.48
CA LYS A 291 -18.49 19.60 -23.06
C LYS A 291 -17.25 20.34 -22.59
N ASN A 292 -17.22 20.70 -21.31
CA ASN A 292 -16.01 21.21 -20.68
C ASN A 292 -14.98 20.11 -20.54
N MET A 293 -13.70 20.49 -20.61
CA MET A 293 -12.59 19.61 -20.32
C MET A 293 -12.55 19.27 -18.83
N GLU A 294 -12.74 17.99 -18.51
CA GLU A 294 -12.59 17.48 -17.16
C GLU A 294 -11.16 16.93 -16.94
N ILE A 295 -10.63 17.09 -15.74
CA ILE A 295 -9.33 16.52 -15.37
C ILE A 295 -9.53 15.50 -14.27
N ILE A 296 -8.87 14.33 -14.41
CA ILE A 296 -8.97 13.22 -13.47
C ILE A 296 -7.56 12.83 -13.01
N VAL A 297 -7.39 12.62 -11.72
CA VAL A 297 -6.16 12.13 -11.09
C VAL A 297 -6.46 10.80 -10.40
N PRO A 298 -6.27 9.65 -11.07
CA PRO A 298 -6.77 8.35 -10.60
C PRO A 298 -6.29 7.95 -9.21
N LEU A 299 -5.03 8.22 -8.85
CA LEU A 299 -4.49 8.05 -7.50
C LEU A 299 -4.26 9.42 -6.87
N PHE A 300 -4.99 9.74 -5.79
CA PHE A 300 -5.03 11.08 -5.25
C PHE A 300 -4.79 11.11 -3.73
N SER A 301 -3.70 11.74 -3.31
CA SER A 301 -3.30 11.85 -1.92
C SER A 301 -3.49 13.27 -1.35
N ARG A 302 -3.55 13.36 -0.01
CA ARG A 302 -3.52 14.63 0.71
C ARG A 302 -2.27 15.46 0.37
N LEU A 303 -1.12 14.82 0.23
CA LEU A 303 0.14 15.51 -0.08
C LEU A 303 0.10 16.14 -1.47
N MET A 304 -0.38 15.39 -2.46
CA MET A 304 -0.57 15.88 -3.81
C MET A 304 -1.58 17.01 -3.87
N ALA A 305 -2.70 16.87 -3.14
CA ALA A 305 -3.71 17.93 -3.05
C ALA A 305 -3.13 19.21 -2.47
N ARG A 306 -2.33 19.13 -1.41
CA ARG A 306 -1.65 20.29 -0.82
C ARG A 306 -0.65 20.92 -1.78
N GLY A 307 0.13 20.11 -2.50
CA GLY A 307 1.10 20.60 -3.47
C GLY A 307 0.47 21.34 -4.64
N ALA A 308 -0.66 20.84 -5.14
CA ALA A 308 -1.36 21.45 -6.28
C ALA A 308 -2.28 22.64 -5.88
N GLY A 309 -2.58 22.80 -4.59
CA GLY A 309 -3.38 23.91 -4.08
C GLY A 309 -4.73 24.05 -4.77
N PRO A 310 -5.15 25.25 -5.20
CA PRO A 310 -6.48 25.46 -5.82
C PRO A 310 -6.72 24.65 -7.10
N ALA A 311 -5.68 24.14 -7.75
CA ALA A 311 -5.84 23.34 -8.96
C ALA A 311 -6.61 22.03 -8.75
N ILE A 312 -6.78 21.58 -7.50
CA ILE A 312 -7.50 20.35 -7.18
C ILE A 312 -9.02 20.46 -7.24
N GLU A 313 -9.57 21.66 -7.27
CA GLU A 313 -11.02 21.89 -7.22
C GLU A 313 -11.77 21.01 -8.23
N GLY A 314 -12.72 20.21 -7.75
CA GLY A 314 -13.53 19.33 -8.58
C GLY A 314 -12.86 18.06 -9.10
N ILE A 315 -11.54 17.88 -8.87
CA ILE A 315 -10.79 16.71 -9.37
C ILE A 315 -11.20 15.45 -8.62
N PHE A 316 -11.58 14.40 -9.37
CA PHE A 316 -11.84 13.08 -8.83
C PHE A 316 -10.57 12.21 -8.84
N GLY A 317 -10.45 11.34 -7.83
CA GLY A 317 -9.44 10.32 -7.74
C GLY A 317 -9.77 9.28 -6.67
N SER A 318 -8.89 8.32 -6.46
CA SER A 318 -9.07 7.26 -5.47
C SER A 318 -7.95 7.24 -4.43
N THR A 319 -8.26 6.71 -3.26
CA THR A 319 -7.30 6.45 -2.18
C THR A 319 -7.76 5.25 -1.34
N ASN A 320 -6.83 4.59 -0.66
CA ASN A 320 -7.16 3.47 0.22
C ASN A 320 -7.48 3.88 1.66
N TRP A 321 -7.23 5.13 2.01
CA TRP A 321 -7.45 5.67 3.34
C TRP A 321 -7.41 7.21 3.30
N HIS A 322 -8.16 7.84 4.20
CA HIS A 322 -8.15 9.31 4.36
C HIS A 322 -8.27 9.66 5.85
N TRP A 323 -7.54 10.68 6.29
CA TRP A 323 -7.48 11.09 7.68
C TRP A 323 -8.83 11.54 8.28
N SER A 324 -9.81 11.85 7.45
CA SER A 324 -11.16 12.22 7.91
C SER A 324 -12.06 11.02 8.23
N LEU A 325 -11.62 9.80 8.01
CA LEU A 325 -12.34 8.60 8.41
C LEU A 325 -12.62 8.59 9.92
N THR A 326 -13.78 8.05 10.31
CA THR A 326 -14.30 8.16 11.68
C THR A 326 -14.27 6.88 12.49
N ASP A 327 -13.81 5.77 11.90
CA ASP A 327 -13.60 4.53 12.62
C ASP A 327 -12.51 4.67 13.70
N GLU A 328 -12.55 3.79 14.71
CA GLU A 328 -11.66 3.89 15.88
C GLU A 328 -10.19 3.81 15.53
N GLY A 329 -9.82 2.93 14.58
CA GLY A 329 -8.42 2.76 14.12
C GLY A 329 -7.90 4.02 13.45
N SER A 330 -8.67 4.58 12.50
CA SER A 330 -8.31 5.84 11.84
C SER A 330 -8.18 6.99 12.84
N ARG A 331 -9.12 7.11 13.78
CA ARG A 331 -9.08 8.14 14.84
C ARG A 331 -7.87 7.99 15.74
N ALA A 332 -7.52 6.77 16.14
CA ALA A 332 -6.34 6.51 16.96
C ALA A 332 -5.05 6.93 16.24
N PHE A 333 -4.91 6.56 14.97
CA PHE A 333 -3.73 6.93 14.17
C PHE A 333 -3.62 8.43 13.93
N VAL A 334 -4.73 9.08 13.53
CA VAL A 334 -4.76 10.54 13.29
C VAL A 334 -4.39 11.30 14.55
N ARG A 335 -4.87 10.88 15.73
CA ARG A 335 -4.52 11.49 17.01
C ARG A 335 -3.04 11.34 17.29
N SER A 336 -2.51 10.11 17.34
CA SER A 336 -1.09 9.85 17.68
C SER A 336 -0.14 10.56 16.73
N PHE A 337 -0.40 10.48 15.42
CA PHE A 337 0.40 11.15 14.40
C PHE A 337 0.31 12.66 14.51
N GLY A 338 -0.90 13.19 14.68
CA GLY A 338 -1.16 14.64 14.79
C GLY A 338 -0.54 15.25 16.05
N GLU A 339 -0.61 14.57 17.20
CA GLU A 339 0.02 15.00 18.45
C GLU A 339 1.54 15.07 18.33
N LYS A 340 2.14 14.13 17.60
CA LYS A 340 3.59 14.08 17.43
C LYS A 340 4.12 15.06 16.39
N TYR A 341 3.43 15.18 15.24
CA TYR A 341 3.97 15.90 14.07
C TYR A 341 3.24 17.21 13.76
N GLY A 342 2.11 17.50 14.40
CA GLY A 342 1.37 18.76 14.27
C GLY A 342 0.47 18.88 13.03
N PHE A 343 0.27 17.78 12.29
CA PHE A 343 -0.59 17.74 11.11
C PHE A 343 -1.16 16.31 10.89
N PRO A 344 -2.25 16.16 10.13
CA PRO A 344 -2.83 14.84 9.87
C PRO A 344 -1.95 13.99 8.96
N PRO A 345 -1.92 12.64 9.14
CA PRO A 345 -1.17 11.73 8.27
C PRO A 345 -1.75 11.63 6.87
N SER A 346 -0.92 11.21 5.91
CA SER A 346 -1.34 10.83 4.56
C SER A 346 -1.74 9.36 4.47
N GLN A 347 -2.30 8.95 3.33
CA GLN A 347 -2.52 7.54 2.98
C GLN A 347 -1.22 6.73 2.95
N ALA A 348 -0.10 7.35 2.53
CA ALA A 348 1.22 6.73 2.54
C ALA A 348 1.66 6.42 3.97
N ALA A 349 1.56 7.42 4.86
CA ALA A 349 1.83 7.26 6.27
C ALA A 349 0.97 6.14 6.91
N HIS A 350 -0.35 6.14 6.64
CA HIS A 350 -1.24 5.10 7.15
C HIS A 350 -0.80 3.70 6.71
N THR A 351 -0.55 3.50 5.42
CA THR A 351 -0.11 2.21 4.88
C THR A 351 1.16 1.73 5.55
N CYS A 352 2.14 2.62 5.71
CA CYS A 352 3.45 2.31 6.29
C CYS A 352 3.36 1.94 7.79
N TYR A 353 2.54 2.66 8.53
CA TYR A 353 2.26 2.34 9.92
C TYR A 353 1.60 0.95 10.05
N VAL A 354 0.52 0.71 9.30
CA VAL A 354 -0.25 -0.53 9.36
C VAL A 354 0.58 -1.75 8.97
N GLN A 355 1.32 -1.68 7.88
CA GLN A 355 2.13 -2.85 7.46
C GLN A 355 3.27 -3.19 8.42
N THR A 356 3.80 -2.21 9.16
CA THR A 356 4.77 -2.46 10.23
C THR A 356 4.13 -3.22 11.39
N LEU A 357 2.91 -2.84 11.79
CA LEU A 357 2.15 -3.59 12.78
C LEU A 357 1.79 -4.99 12.29
N LEU A 358 1.42 -5.15 11.02
CA LEU A 358 1.05 -6.46 10.45
C LEU A 358 2.23 -7.43 10.39
N TYR A 359 3.43 -6.93 10.07
CA TYR A 359 4.65 -7.74 10.18
C TYR A 359 4.89 -8.20 11.62
N ALA A 360 4.85 -7.26 12.57
CA ALA A 360 5.05 -7.56 13.99
C ALA A 360 4.00 -8.55 14.52
N ASP A 361 2.74 -8.36 14.13
CA ASP A 361 1.63 -9.25 14.48
C ASP A 361 1.81 -10.66 13.91
N ALA A 362 2.21 -10.76 12.64
CA ALA A 362 2.45 -12.05 11.99
C ALA A 362 3.59 -12.84 12.67
N VAL A 363 4.69 -12.15 13.01
CA VAL A 363 5.79 -12.75 13.80
C VAL A 363 5.28 -13.24 15.15
N THR A 364 4.46 -12.42 15.83
CA THR A 364 3.97 -12.75 17.18
C THR A 364 2.98 -13.92 17.14
N ARG A 365 2.04 -13.94 16.19
CA ARG A 365 1.09 -15.07 16.00
C ARG A 365 1.79 -16.35 15.54
N GLY A 366 2.79 -16.23 14.67
CA GLY A 366 3.60 -17.35 14.19
C GLY A 366 4.62 -17.84 15.22
N GLY A 367 4.91 -17.04 16.24
CA GLY A 367 5.89 -17.37 17.30
C GLY A 367 7.33 -17.43 16.80
N SER A 368 7.64 -16.87 15.62
CA SER A 368 8.97 -16.94 14.99
C SER A 368 9.21 -15.77 14.05
N PHE A 369 10.46 -15.32 13.96
CA PHE A 369 10.93 -14.36 12.95
C PHE A 369 11.29 -15.04 11.61
N ASN A 370 11.22 -16.37 11.52
CA ASN A 370 11.46 -17.07 10.26
C ASN A 370 10.52 -16.55 9.18
N PRO A 371 11.00 -16.05 8.04
CA PRO A 371 10.16 -15.46 7.00
C PRO A 371 9.04 -16.39 6.53
N CYS A 372 9.27 -17.70 6.48
CA CYS A 372 8.22 -18.62 6.04
C CYS A 372 7.09 -18.79 7.09
N SER A 373 7.41 -18.67 8.38
CA SER A 373 6.37 -18.59 9.43
C SER A 373 5.58 -17.28 9.35
N VAL A 374 6.24 -16.18 8.99
CA VAL A 374 5.57 -14.89 8.75
C VAL A 374 4.66 -14.98 7.54
N VAL A 375 5.10 -15.56 6.44
CA VAL A 375 4.28 -15.81 5.24
C VAL A 375 3.04 -16.63 5.60
N GLU A 376 3.19 -17.78 6.26
CA GLU A 376 2.08 -18.62 6.72
C GLU A 376 1.09 -17.87 7.63
N ALA A 377 1.59 -16.93 8.46
CA ALA A 377 0.76 -16.14 9.36
C ALA A 377 0.00 -15.00 8.66
N LEU A 378 0.50 -14.51 7.51
CA LEU A 378 -0.14 -13.45 6.72
C LEU A 378 -1.10 -13.98 5.66
N GLU A 379 -0.83 -15.16 5.08
CA GLU A 379 -1.69 -15.76 4.06
C GLU A 379 -3.09 -16.04 4.58
N GLY A 380 -4.09 -15.44 3.96
CA GLY A 380 -5.49 -15.56 4.35
C GLY A 380 -5.86 -14.85 5.65
N PHE A 381 -4.98 -14.01 6.19
CA PHE A 381 -5.26 -13.28 7.42
C PHE A 381 -6.31 -12.20 7.20
N GLU A 382 -7.40 -12.31 7.96
CA GLU A 382 -8.46 -11.33 8.02
C GLU A 382 -8.39 -10.57 9.34
N PHE A 383 -8.49 -9.24 9.29
CA PHE A 383 -8.37 -8.37 10.45
C PHE A 383 -9.19 -7.09 10.28
N ASP A 384 -9.38 -6.37 11.39
CA ASP A 384 -10.06 -5.09 11.47
C ASP A 384 -9.38 -4.18 12.51
N GLY A 385 -9.84 -2.92 12.60
CA GLY A 385 -9.38 -1.96 13.60
C GLY A 385 -8.11 -1.21 13.23
N LEU A 386 -7.60 -1.38 12.01
CA LEU A 386 -6.45 -0.63 11.48
C LEU A 386 -6.85 0.44 10.45
N GLY A 387 -8.11 0.85 10.44
CA GLY A 387 -8.67 1.90 9.59
C GLY A 387 -9.15 1.41 8.21
N ASN A 388 -10.29 1.97 7.78
CA ASN A 388 -10.95 1.67 6.52
C ASN A 388 -11.47 0.22 6.40
N GLY A 389 -12.09 -0.29 7.48
CA GLY A 389 -12.87 -1.51 7.51
C GLY A 389 -12.10 -2.84 7.49
N PRO A 390 -12.84 -3.95 7.46
CA PRO A 390 -12.27 -5.29 7.46
C PRO A 390 -11.36 -5.53 6.25
N THR A 391 -10.19 -6.08 6.52
CA THR A 391 -9.11 -6.25 5.54
C THR A 391 -8.69 -7.71 5.45
N LEU A 392 -8.44 -8.21 4.24
CA LEU A 392 -7.95 -9.56 3.95
C LEU A 392 -6.62 -9.49 3.21
N TYR A 393 -5.60 -10.22 3.68
CA TYR A 393 -4.46 -10.60 2.84
C TYR A 393 -4.77 -11.90 2.11
N ARG A 394 -4.95 -11.83 0.79
CA ARG A 394 -5.22 -13.02 -0.02
C ARG A 394 -3.95 -13.87 -0.17
N ALA A 395 -4.08 -15.18 0.08
CA ALA A 395 -2.95 -16.12 0.03
C ALA A 395 -2.40 -16.35 -1.40
N ASP A 396 -3.22 -16.17 -2.43
CA ASP A 396 -2.84 -16.50 -3.81
C ASP A 396 -1.87 -15.50 -4.44
N ASP A 397 -1.85 -14.27 -3.96
CA ASP A 397 -1.05 -13.19 -4.56
C ASP A 397 -0.46 -12.20 -3.55
N HIS A 398 -0.70 -12.39 -2.25
CA HIS A 398 -0.25 -11.53 -1.16
C HIS A 398 -0.72 -10.07 -1.27
N GLN A 399 -1.86 -9.87 -1.97
CA GLN A 399 -2.54 -8.59 -2.04
C GLN A 399 -3.50 -8.41 -0.88
N CYS A 400 -3.49 -7.22 -0.30
CA CYS A 400 -4.49 -6.77 0.65
C CYS A 400 -5.76 -6.31 -0.08
N PHE A 401 -6.91 -6.71 0.43
CA PHE A 401 -8.23 -6.26 -0.02
C PHE A 401 -8.99 -5.60 1.12
N LYS A 402 -9.44 -4.40 0.90
CA LYS A 402 -10.27 -3.57 1.78
C LYS A 402 -11.06 -2.57 0.96
N ASP A 403 -11.90 -1.78 1.59
CA ASP A 403 -12.64 -0.71 0.92
C ASP A 403 -11.71 0.27 0.22
N VAL A 404 -12.15 0.82 -0.91
CA VAL A 404 -11.45 1.88 -1.65
C VAL A 404 -12.32 3.14 -1.64
N LEU A 405 -11.70 4.26 -1.34
CA LEU A 405 -12.36 5.56 -1.27
C LEU A 405 -12.22 6.28 -2.61
N VAL A 406 -13.32 6.84 -3.11
CA VAL A 406 -13.25 7.87 -4.15
C VAL A 406 -13.31 9.23 -3.48
N VAL A 407 -12.36 10.08 -3.82
CA VAL A 407 -12.23 11.43 -3.26
C VAL A 407 -12.37 12.48 -4.35
N LYS A 408 -12.80 13.67 -3.93
CA LYS A 408 -12.91 14.85 -4.79
C LYS A 408 -12.23 16.05 -4.15
N GLY A 409 -11.51 16.81 -4.93
CA GLY A 409 -10.94 18.08 -4.49
C GLY A 409 -12.01 19.09 -4.12
N LYS A 410 -11.89 19.66 -2.92
CA LYS A 410 -12.86 20.66 -2.40
C LYS A 410 -12.69 22.02 -3.06
N GLU A 411 -13.81 22.67 -3.31
CA GLU A 411 -13.87 24.07 -3.76
C GLU A 411 -13.55 25.05 -2.63
N ASN A 412 -14.02 24.75 -1.42
CA ASN A 412 -13.92 25.62 -0.25
C ASN A 412 -13.32 24.87 0.94
N PRO A 413 -12.00 24.61 0.95
CA PRO A 413 -11.35 23.92 2.06
C PRO A 413 -11.39 24.76 3.34
N GLN A 414 -11.61 24.11 4.49
CA GLN A 414 -11.68 24.78 5.79
C GLN A 414 -10.30 25.13 6.36
N ASN A 415 -9.27 24.45 5.91
CA ASN A 415 -7.87 24.66 6.28
C ASN A 415 -6.94 23.97 5.28
N ASP A 416 -5.62 24.11 5.46
CA ASP A 416 -4.58 23.59 4.56
C ASP A 416 -4.53 22.07 4.42
N PHE A 417 -5.30 21.31 5.19
CA PHE A 417 -5.35 19.85 5.18
C PHE A 417 -6.71 19.29 4.77
N ASP A 418 -7.78 20.09 4.87
CA ASP A 418 -9.14 19.70 4.53
C ASP A 418 -9.43 19.90 3.03
N LEU A 419 -8.58 19.31 2.19
CA LEU A 419 -8.53 19.57 0.75
C LEU A 419 -9.35 18.57 -0.07
N LEU A 420 -9.62 17.39 0.47
CA LEU A 420 -10.34 16.32 -0.20
C LEU A 420 -11.59 15.93 0.59
N GLU A 421 -12.66 15.63 -0.12
CA GLU A 421 -13.86 15.00 0.44
C GLU A 421 -14.00 13.56 -0.07
N ILE A 422 -14.45 12.66 0.79
CA ILE A 422 -14.82 11.29 0.40
C ILE A 422 -16.21 11.37 -0.21
N VAL A 423 -16.34 11.04 -1.49
CA VAL A 423 -17.62 11.07 -2.21
C VAL A 423 -18.24 9.69 -2.39
N GLU A 424 -17.42 8.63 -2.30
CA GLU A 424 -17.87 7.25 -2.38
C GLU A 424 -16.94 6.34 -1.59
N VAL A 425 -17.50 5.30 -0.98
CA VAL A 425 -16.77 4.20 -0.35
C VAL A 425 -17.14 2.94 -1.10
N THR A 426 -16.26 2.49 -1.98
CA THR A 426 -16.47 1.24 -2.72
C THR A 426 -16.06 0.07 -1.84
N PRO A 427 -16.99 -0.83 -1.48
CA PRO A 427 -16.73 -1.91 -0.55
C PRO A 427 -15.74 -2.93 -1.10
N ARG A 428 -15.01 -3.60 -0.19
CA ARG A 428 -14.00 -4.62 -0.47
C ARG A 428 -14.42 -5.61 -1.55
N ASP A 429 -15.64 -6.13 -1.44
CA ASP A 429 -16.13 -7.15 -2.37
C ASP A 429 -16.28 -6.63 -3.81
N ALA A 430 -16.63 -5.35 -3.98
CA ALA A 430 -16.75 -4.73 -5.30
C ALA A 430 -15.39 -4.46 -5.96
N VAL A 431 -14.34 -4.23 -5.18
CA VAL A 431 -12.97 -4.03 -5.70
C VAL A 431 -12.16 -5.32 -5.76
N THR A 432 -12.63 -6.41 -5.16
CA THR A 432 -11.96 -7.71 -5.24
C THR A 432 -12.08 -8.30 -6.64
N TYR A 433 -10.96 -8.61 -7.25
CA TYR A 433 -10.87 -9.27 -8.55
C TYR A 433 -10.53 -10.75 -8.39
N PRO A 434 -10.91 -11.63 -9.37
CA PRO A 434 -10.61 -13.05 -9.30
C PRO A 434 -9.11 -13.31 -9.42
N VAL A 435 -8.65 -14.45 -8.88
CA VAL A 435 -7.22 -14.84 -8.86
C VAL A 435 -6.64 -14.98 -10.27
N ASP A 436 -7.45 -15.44 -11.21
CA ASP A 436 -7.11 -15.64 -12.62
C ASP A 436 -7.33 -14.41 -13.50
N HIS A 437 -7.53 -13.23 -12.89
CA HIS A 437 -7.67 -11.98 -13.65
C HIS A 437 -6.47 -11.78 -14.58
N PRO A 438 -6.67 -11.41 -15.87
CA PRO A 438 -5.60 -11.35 -16.87
C PRO A 438 -4.38 -10.52 -16.46
N ASP A 439 -4.59 -9.41 -15.77
CA ASP A 439 -3.50 -8.54 -15.32
C ASP A 439 -2.61 -9.17 -14.23
N PHE A 440 -3.06 -10.26 -13.61
CA PHE A 440 -2.37 -10.95 -12.51
C PHE A 440 -1.94 -12.39 -12.87
N ALA A 441 -2.37 -12.90 -14.01
CA ALA A 441 -2.17 -14.30 -14.41
C ALA A 441 -0.71 -14.67 -14.74
N GLY A 442 0.18 -13.70 -15.01
CA GLY A 442 1.53 -13.96 -15.52
C GLY A 442 2.59 -14.30 -14.47
N GLY A 443 2.26 -14.27 -13.17
CA GLY A 443 3.23 -14.44 -12.08
C GLY A 443 3.02 -15.71 -11.26
N SER A 444 4.04 -16.02 -10.45
CA SER A 444 3.99 -17.07 -9.43
C SER A 444 4.62 -16.55 -8.15
N LEU A 445 4.04 -16.84 -7.00
CA LEU A 445 4.68 -16.56 -5.70
C LEU A 445 6.00 -17.33 -5.57
N GLY A 446 6.07 -18.54 -6.15
CA GLY A 446 7.16 -19.46 -5.90
C GLY A 446 7.06 -20.07 -4.50
N THR A 447 8.20 -20.39 -3.93
CA THR A 447 8.31 -20.90 -2.54
C THR A 447 8.95 -19.85 -1.65
N CYS A 448 8.51 -19.79 -0.41
CA CYS A 448 9.18 -18.96 0.58
C CYS A 448 10.66 -19.35 0.70
N ASN A 449 11.53 -18.37 0.75
CA ASN A 449 12.95 -18.53 0.99
C ASN A 449 13.29 -18.02 2.39
N PRO A 450 13.78 -18.88 3.32
CA PRO A 450 14.23 -18.42 4.64
C PRO A 450 15.63 -17.80 4.62
N GLY A 451 16.35 -17.88 3.49
CA GLY A 451 17.77 -17.58 3.41
C GLY A 451 18.67 -18.68 3.95
N ALA A 452 19.92 -18.35 4.18
CA ALA A 452 20.94 -19.29 4.69
C ALA A 452 21.58 -18.75 5.98
#